data_e4413774d40b9f68b8944b6afcb9dd14
#
_entry.id   e4413774d40b9f68b8944b6afcb9dd14
#
_cell.length_a   1.000
_cell.length_b   1.000
_cell.length_c   1.000
_cell.angle_alpha   90.00
_cell.angle_beta   90.00
_cell.angle_gamma   90.00
#
_symmetry.space_group_name_H-M   'P 1'
#
loop_
_entity.id
_entity.type
_entity.pdbx_description
1 polymer ?
#
loop_
_entity_poly.entity_id
_entity_poly.type
_entity_poly.pdbx_seq_one_letter_code
_entity_poly.pdbx_strand_id
1 'polypeptide(L)'
;MNSFSIVDAFEEAVAKFAGSPYAVAVNTGTSALFLSMLYAKKKNPGVERVVMPCRTFISVPMAAIHAGLDVSFEDRPWTGTYTIEPLDVVDSALRFKRNMYEGGLQCLSFHARKLLNIGEGGMVLTDSHDAYHWLRKARYSGRAAPGYDIEYVDMVGWQAYMNPEKAGRGLHLMDYIGDGGEQVMEYEDLRKCPVFNA
;
A
#
# COMPACT_ATOMS: atom_id res chain seq x y z
N MET A 1 1.66 -27.86 6.29
CA MET A 1 1.56 -26.54 6.99
C MET A 1 1.53 -25.48 5.90
N ASN A 2 0.52 -24.60 5.88
CA ASN A 2 0.47 -23.51 4.90
C ASN A 2 1.39 -22.37 5.39
N SER A 3 2.53 -22.18 4.72
CA SER A 3 3.50 -21.13 5.11
C SER A 3 2.94 -19.72 5.01
N PHE A 4 1.83 -19.51 4.28
CA PHE A 4 1.19 -18.21 4.13
C PHE A 4 0.18 -17.88 5.24
N SER A 5 -0.16 -18.83 6.13
CA SER A 5 -1.02 -18.55 7.28
C SER A 5 -0.47 -17.46 8.21
N ILE A 6 0.85 -17.32 8.29
CA ILE A 6 1.50 -16.25 9.05
C ILE A 6 1.27 -14.86 8.42
N VAL A 7 1.11 -14.79 7.09
CA VAL A 7 0.77 -13.54 6.39
C VAL A 7 -0.65 -13.14 6.72
N ASP A 8 -1.60 -14.10 6.70
CA ASP A 8 -2.98 -13.84 7.09
C ASP A 8 -3.07 -13.37 8.55
N ALA A 9 -2.34 -14.01 9.46
CA ALA A 9 -2.29 -13.59 10.87
C ALA A 9 -1.72 -12.15 11.05
N PHE A 10 -0.72 -11.78 10.26
CA PHE A 10 -0.16 -10.42 10.29
C PHE A 10 -1.16 -9.40 9.71
N GLU A 11 -1.88 -9.74 8.63
CA GLU A 11 -2.96 -8.92 8.07
C GLU A 11 -4.04 -8.65 9.12
N GLU A 12 -4.50 -9.69 9.82
CA GLU A 12 -5.51 -9.57 10.88
C GLU A 12 -5.02 -8.70 12.04
N ALA A 13 -3.78 -8.87 12.49
CA ALA A 13 -3.19 -8.07 13.57
C ALA A 13 -3.12 -6.59 13.21
N VAL A 14 -2.67 -6.27 11.99
CA VAL A 14 -2.58 -4.89 11.51
C VAL A 14 -3.97 -4.28 11.27
N ALA A 15 -4.90 -5.03 10.66
CA ALA A 15 -6.28 -4.59 10.47
C ALA A 15 -6.93 -4.20 11.81
N LYS A 16 -6.83 -5.10 12.80
CA LYS A 16 -7.35 -4.86 14.15
C LYS A 16 -6.70 -3.65 14.83
N PHE A 17 -5.38 -3.50 14.70
CA PHE A 17 -4.65 -2.39 15.30
C PHE A 17 -5.03 -1.05 14.67
N ALA A 18 -5.10 -1.00 13.34
CA ALA A 18 -5.43 0.21 12.60
C ALA A 18 -6.93 0.54 12.60
N GLY A 19 -7.80 -0.39 12.99
CA GLY A 19 -9.25 -0.21 12.95
C GLY A 19 -9.86 -0.37 11.57
N SER A 20 -9.20 -1.11 10.66
CA SER A 20 -9.70 -1.40 9.31
C SER A 20 -10.42 -2.75 9.27
N PRO A 21 -11.52 -2.90 8.50
CA PRO A 21 -12.17 -4.19 8.27
C PRO A 21 -11.24 -5.21 7.58
N TYR A 22 -10.42 -4.77 6.66
CA TYR A 22 -9.52 -5.64 5.88
C TYR A 22 -8.12 -5.05 5.77
N ALA A 23 -7.13 -5.94 5.66
CA ALA A 23 -5.76 -5.61 5.32
C ALA A 23 -5.21 -6.60 4.29
N VAL A 24 -4.39 -6.14 3.35
CA VAL A 24 -3.75 -6.95 2.32
C VAL A 24 -2.26 -6.66 2.32
N ALA A 25 -1.45 -7.61 2.81
CA ALA A 25 0.00 -7.48 2.85
C ALA A 25 0.62 -7.63 1.46
N VAL A 26 1.58 -6.76 1.17
CA VAL A 26 2.36 -6.76 -0.08
C VAL A 26 3.85 -6.63 0.23
N ASN A 27 4.70 -6.87 -0.76
CA ASN A 27 6.15 -6.87 -0.57
C ASN A 27 6.75 -5.49 -0.27
N THR A 28 6.11 -4.37 -0.69
CA THR A 28 6.59 -3.01 -0.41
C THR A 28 5.44 -2.02 -0.29
N GLY A 29 5.68 -0.86 0.37
CA GLY A 29 4.73 0.26 0.36
C GLY A 29 4.47 0.80 -1.06
N THR A 30 5.48 0.77 -1.94
CA THR A 30 5.33 1.14 -3.36
C THR A 30 4.36 0.21 -4.09
N SER A 31 4.43 -1.09 -3.83
CA SER A 31 3.47 -2.06 -4.38
C SER A 31 2.06 -1.85 -3.81
N ALA A 32 1.94 -1.46 -2.54
CA ALA A 32 0.66 -1.09 -1.95
C ALA A 32 0.01 0.06 -2.72
N LEU A 33 0.75 1.14 -2.94
CA LEU A 33 0.30 2.30 -3.72
C LEU A 33 -0.03 1.93 -5.17
N PHE A 34 0.87 1.21 -5.83
CA PHE A 34 0.69 0.79 -7.22
C PHE A 34 -0.60 -0.03 -7.42
N LEU A 35 -0.78 -1.09 -6.63
CA LEU A 35 -1.97 -1.95 -6.76
C LEU A 35 -3.25 -1.21 -6.36
N SER A 36 -3.19 -0.32 -5.37
CA SER A 36 -4.32 0.52 -4.97
C SER A 36 -4.74 1.48 -6.08
N MET A 37 -3.78 2.14 -6.73
CA MET A 37 -4.06 3.04 -7.87
C MET A 37 -4.61 2.28 -9.07
N LEU A 38 -4.11 1.08 -9.37
CA LEU A 38 -4.66 0.22 -10.42
C LEU A 38 -6.12 -0.16 -10.14
N TYR A 39 -6.43 -0.56 -8.91
CA TYR A 39 -7.80 -0.88 -8.52
C TYR A 39 -8.71 0.35 -8.61
N ALA A 40 -8.27 1.48 -8.05
CA ALA A 40 -9.03 2.72 -8.07
C ALA A 40 -9.28 3.23 -9.50
N LYS A 41 -8.27 3.15 -10.39
CA LYS A 41 -8.42 3.45 -11.83
C LYS A 41 -9.41 2.52 -12.51
N LYS A 42 -9.35 1.20 -12.21
CA LYS A 42 -10.33 0.24 -12.73
C LYS A 42 -11.77 0.59 -12.33
N LYS A 43 -11.99 1.12 -11.13
CA LYS A 43 -13.31 1.59 -10.66
C LYS A 43 -13.70 2.94 -11.26
N ASN A 44 -12.71 3.75 -11.65
CA ASN A 44 -12.89 5.10 -12.19
C ASN A 44 -12.14 5.23 -13.54
N PRO A 45 -12.60 4.59 -14.61
CA PRO A 45 -11.85 4.50 -15.87
C PRO A 45 -11.62 5.84 -16.57
N GLY A 46 -12.38 6.88 -16.22
CA GLY A 46 -12.19 8.24 -16.73
C GLY A 46 -11.07 9.03 -16.03
N VAL A 47 -10.46 8.49 -14.97
CA VAL A 47 -9.33 9.16 -14.31
C VAL A 47 -8.05 8.81 -15.05
N GLU A 48 -7.46 9.79 -15.70
CA GLU A 48 -6.20 9.67 -16.44
C GLU A 48 -5.04 10.31 -15.69
N ARG A 49 -5.32 11.24 -14.76
CA ARG A 49 -4.31 12.02 -14.04
C ARG A 49 -4.60 12.05 -12.56
N VAL A 50 -3.51 12.03 -11.77
CA VAL A 50 -3.55 12.18 -10.30
C VAL A 50 -2.74 13.37 -9.84
N VAL A 51 -3.14 13.91 -8.69
CA VAL A 51 -2.45 15.03 -8.02
C VAL A 51 -1.92 14.53 -6.67
N MET A 52 -0.67 14.88 -6.37
CA MET A 52 -0.03 14.55 -5.12
C MET A 52 0.92 15.67 -4.66
N PRO A 53 1.34 15.70 -3.38
CA PRO A 53 2.32 16.67 -2.91
C PRO A 53 3.64 16.56 -3.68
N CYS A 54 4.24 17.69 -4.04
CA CYS A 54 5.54 17.70 -4.72
C CYS A 54 6.68 17.22 -3.83
N ARG A 55 6.54 17.30 -2.50
CA ARG A 55 7.50 16.76 -1.54
C ARG A 55 6.99 15.45 -0.98
N THR A 56 7.20 14.37 -1.72
CA THR A 56 6.89 13.00 -1.32
C THR A 56 8.01 12.04 -1.72
N PHE A 57 7.90 10.77 -1.33
CA PHE A 57 8.90 9.78 -1.70
C PHE A 57 8.85 9.48 -3.20
N ILE A 58 10.00 9.47 -3.85
CA ILE A 58 10.13 9.40 -5.32
C ILE A 58 9.40 8.21 -5.96
N SER A 59 9.21 7.10 -5.26
CA SER A 59 8.50 5.95 -5.82
C SER A 59 6.99 6.14 -5.94
N VAL A 60 6.41 7.15 -5.29
CA VAL A 60 4.96 7.41 -5.34
C VAL A 60 4.51 7.84 -6.73
N PRO A 61 5.08 8.91 -7.33
CA PRO A 61 4.74 9.26 -8.71
C PRO A 61 5.13 8.17 -9.71
N MET A 62 6.24 7.44 -9.49
CA MET A 62 6.60 6.30 -10.36
C MET A 62 5.55 5.20 -10.33
N ALA A 63 4.99 4.89 -9.15
CA ALA A 63 3.90 3.91 -9.03
C ALA A 63 2.62 4.36 -9.78
N ALA A 64 2.32 5.66 -9.78
CA ALA A 64 1.21 6.22 -10.55
C ALA A 64 1.45 6.09 -12.07
N ILE A 65 2.64 6.42 -12.55
CA ILE A 65 3.04 6.27 -13.96
C ILE A 65 2.94 4.79 -14.38
N HIS A 66 3.44 3.86 -13.56
CA HIS A 66 3.33 2.43 -13.84
C HIS A 66 1.87 1.93 -13.83
N ALA A 67 0.98 2.59 -13.08
CA ALA A 67 -0.46 2.34 -13.13
C ALA A 67 -1.14 2.97 -14.37
N GLY A 68 -0.38 3.62 -15.24
CA GLY A 68 -0.86 4.27 -16.46
C GLY A 68 -1.59 5.58 -16.16
N LEU A 69 -1.17 6.31 -15.12
CA LEU A 69 -1.71 7.60 -14.72
C LEU A 69 -0.68 8.70 -14.97
N ASP A 70 -1.14 9.83 -15.50
CA ASP A 70 -0.36 11.05 -15.49
C ASP A 70 -0.24 11.60 -14.07
N VAL A 71 0.85 12.29 -13.77
CA VAL A 71 1.11 12.87 -12.46
C VAL A 71 1.17 14.38 -12.55
N SER A 72 0.48 15.06 -11.61
CA SER A 72 0.63 16.48 -11.34
C SER A 72 1.04 16.69 -9.89
N PHE A 73 1.91 17.66 -9.66
CA PHE A 73 2.40 18.00 -8.33
C PHE A 73 1.79 19.29 -7.81
N GLU A 74 1.43 19.27 -6.53
CA GLU A 74 0.96 20.44 -5.79
C GLU A 74 1.91 20.77 -4.64
N ASP A 75 2.20 22.05 -4.44
CA ASP A 75 3.01 22.51 -3.31
C ASP A 75 2.12 22.67 -2.07
N ARG A 76 1.76 21.55 -1.47
CA ARG A 76 0.98 21.51 -0.23
C ARG A 76 1.75 20.81 0.89
N PRO A 77 1.73 21.34 2.10
CA PRO A 77 2.27 20.64 3.27
C PRO A 77 1.38 19.44 3.63
N TRP A 78 2.00 18.40 4.18
CA TRP A 78 1.30 17.23 4.69
C TRP A 78 2.07 16.62 5.87
N THR A 79 1.38 15.84 6.71
CA THR A 79 1.96 15.15 7.85
C THR A 79 1.32 13.78 7.99
N GLY A 80 2.14 12.75 8.12
CA GLY A 80 1.71 11.37 8.33
C GLY A 80 1.04 10.73 7.12
N THR A 81 0.03 11.37 6.53
CA THR A 81 -0.73 10.87 5.38
C THR A 81 -1.11 11.97 4.39
N TYR A 82 -1.41 11.57 3.16
CA TYR A 82 -2.08 12.42 2.17
C TYR A 82 -2.84 11.56 1.16
N THR A 83 -3.87 12.13 0.55
CA THR A 83 -4.65 11.49 -0.51
C THR A 83 -4.04 11.78 -1.88
N ILE A 84 -4.03 10.77 -2.75
CA ILE A 84 -3.68 10.87 -4.17
C ILE A 84 -4.98 11.14 -4.95
N GLU A 85 -5.20 12.41 -5.26
CA GLU A 85 -6.46 12.85 -5.86
C GLU A 85 -6.52 12.65 -7.38
N PRO A 86 -7.71 12.38 -7.98
CA PRO A 86 -9.02 12.24 -7.32
C PRO A 86 -9.34 10.82 -6.89
N LEU A 87 -8.34 9.94 -6.77
CA LEU A 87 -8.52 8.57 -6.32
C LEU A 87 -8.66 8.52 -4.81
N ASP A 88 -9.44 7.58 -4.30
CA ASP A 88 -9.54 7.30 -2.87
C ASP A 88 -8.38 6.39 -2.41
N VAL A 89 -7.15 6.84 -2.70
CA VAL A 89 -5.89 6.18 -2.34
C VAL A 89 -5.10 7.10 -1.43
N VAL A 90 -4.78 6.61 -0.23
CA VAL A 90 -4.09 7.38 0.80
C VAL A 90 -2.69 6.82 1.01
N ASP A 91 -1.65 7.64 0.82
CA ASP A 91 -0.30 7.30 1.27
C ASP A 91 -0.20 7.54 2.78
N SER A 92 0.00 6.46 3.53
CA SER A 92 0.19 6.47 4.99
C SER A 92 1.54 5.87 5.39
N ALA A 93 2.54 5.97 4.51
CA ALA A 93 3.86 5.39 4.77
C ALA A 93 4.60 6.00 5.98
N LEU A 94 4.15 7.15 6.49
CA LEU A 94 4.71 7.82 7.67
C LEU A 94 3.79 7.77 8.90
N ARG A 95 2.63 7.11 8.81
CA ARG A 95 1.70 6.94 9.92
C ARG A 95 1.42 5.47 10.16
N PHE A 96 1.63 5.02 11.39
CA PHE A 96 1.17 3.72 11.85
C PHE A 96 0.77 3.81 13.32
N LYS A 97 -0.52 3.95 13.58
CA LYS A 97 -1.06 4.12 14.94
C LYS A 97 -2.41 3.43 15.10
N ARG A 98 -2.80 3.23 16.35
CA ARG A 98 -4.09 2.61 16.71
C ARG A 98 -5.26 3.41 16.16
N ASN A 99 -6.25 2.72 15.58
CA ASN A 99 -7.48 3.29 15.03
C ASN A 99 -7.24 4.42 14.02
N MET A 100 -6.24 4.24 13.16
CA MET A 100 -5.86 5.26 12.18
C MET A 100 -6.62 5.18 10.85
N TYR A 101 -7.38 4.12 10.62
CA TYR A 101 -8.08 3.93 9.36
C TYR A 101 -9.28 4.88 9.27
N GLU A 102 -9.36 5.65 8.18
CA GLU A 102 -10.37 6.68 7.94
C GLU A 102 -11.17 6.44 6.64
N GLY A 103 -10.96 5.28 5.99
CA GLY A 103 -11.64 4.90 4.75
C GLY A 103 -10.69 4.76 3.55
N GLY A 104 -11.26 4.33 2.41
CA GLY A 104 -10.57 4.20 1.14
C GLY A 104 -9.52 3.08 1.07
N LEU A 105 -8.49 3.29 0.25
CA LEU A 105 -7.33 2.41 0.10
C LEU A 105 -6.13 3.04 0.78
N GLN A 106 -5.93 2.74 2.07
CA GLN A 106 -4.87 3.33 2.86
C GLN A 106 -3.61 2.46 2.83
N CYS A 107 -2.52 3.00 2.27
CA CYS A 107 -1.28 2.29 1.97
C CYS A 107 -0.22 2.51 3.03
N LEU A 108 0.26 1.42 3.62
CA LEU A 108 1.30 1.39 4.65
C LEU A 108 2.64 0.93 4.08
N SER A 109 3.72 1.38 4.71
CA SER A 109 5.08 0.89 4.46
C SER A 109 5.70 0.36 5.75
N PHE A 110 6.33 -0.80 5.65
CA PHE A 110 7.09 -1.45 6.72
C PHE A 110 8.59 -1.54 6.40
N HIS A 111 9.06 -0.62 5.54
CA HIS A 111 10.48 -0.49 5.24
C HIS A 111 11.33 -0.27 6.50
N ALA A 112 12.63 -0.58 6.43
CA ALA A 112 13.60 -0.47 7.52
C ALA A 112 13.62 0.88 8.28
N ARG A 113 13.13 1.96 7.68
CA ARG A 113 13.07 3.30 8.30
C ARG A 113 11.67 3.68 8.82
N LYS A 114 10.73 2.73 8.87
CA LYS A 114 9.35 2.98 9.32
C LYS A 114 9.13 2.57 10.77
N LEU A 115 8.01 3.03 11.36
CA LEU A 115 7.67 2.73 12.76
C LEU A 115 7.61 1.22 13.03
N LEU A 116 6.88 0.48 12.21
CA LEU A 116 6.90 -0.98 12.23
C LEU A 116 7.92 -1.47 11.21
N ASN A 117 9.17 -1.63 11.65
CA ASN A 117 10.31 -1.94 10.79
C ASN A 117 10.48 -3.46 10.64
N ILE A 118 10.00 -4.01 9.53
CA ILE A 118 10.27 -5.42 9.19
C ILE A 118 11.38 -5.57 8.13
N GLY A 119 12.03 -4.46 7.76
CA GLY A 119 13.05 -4.40 6.72
C GLY A 119 12.48 -4.05 5.37
N GLU A 120 11.53 -4.82 4.86
CA GLU A 120 10.80 -4.61 3.62
C GLU A 120 9.38 -5.14 3.77
N GLY A 121 8.39 -4.36 3.31
CA GLY A 121 6.98 -4.72 3.36
C GLY A 121 6.07 -3.53 3.14
N GLY A 122 4.82 -3.82 2.86
CA GLY A 122 3.73 -2.87 2.77
C GLY A 122 2.40 -3.52 3.05
N MET A 123 1.35 -2.73 3.18
CA MET A 123 -0.01 -3.23 3.38
C MET A 123 -1.03 -2.23 2.84
N VAL A 124 -2.13 -2.71 2.32
CA VAL A 124 -3.29 -1.90 1.98
C VAL A 124 -4.38 -2.18 3.00
N LEU A 125 -4.86 -1.15 3.69
CA LEU A 125 -6.05 -1.19 4.52
C LEU A 125 -7.26 -0.78 3.69
N THR A 126 -8.40 -1.44 3.89
CA THR A 126 -9.64 -1.09 3.18
C THR A 126 -10.88 -1.62 3.91
N ASP A 127 -12.02 -0.96 3.72
CA ASP A 127 -13.34 -1.44 4.12
C ASP A 127 -14.10 -2.09 2.96
N SER A 128 -13.61 -1.96 1.74
CA SER A 128 -14.20 -2.55 0.54
C SER A 128 -13.87 -4.02 0.41
N HIS A 129 -14.90 -4.88 0.52
CA HIS A 129 -14.78 -6.32 0.27
C HIS A 129 -14.30 -6.62 -1.16
N ASP A 130 -14.78 -5.86 -2.15
CA ASP A 130 -14.35 -6.02 -3.56
C ASP A 130 -12.87 -5.69 -3.73
N ALA A 131 -12.38 -4.58 -3.11
CA ALA A 131 -10.98 -4.20 -3.14
C ALA A 131 -10.10 -5.26 -2.47
N TYR A 132 -10.52 -5.76 -1.31
CA TYR A 132 -9.83 -6.82 -0.58
C TYR A 132 -9.61 -8.06 -1.46
N HIS A 133 -10.65 -8.58 -2.09
CA HIS A 133 -10.54 -9.76 -2.94
C HIS A 133 -9.73 -9.51 -4.21
N TRP A 134 -9.90 -8.36 -4.83
CA TRP A 134 -9.13 -7.99 -6.01
C TRP A 134 -7.64 -7.87 -5.68
N LEU A 135 -7.28 -7.16 -4.61
CA LEU A 135 -5.90 -6.97 -4.17
C LEU A 135 -5.21 -8.29 -3.81
N ARG A 136 -5.91 -9.21 -3.14
CA ARG A 136 -5.39 -10.54 -2.82
C ARG A 136 -5.01 -11.34 -4.08
N LYS A 137 -5.83 -11.27 -5.13
CA LYS A 137 -5.51 -11.88 -6.43
C LYS A 137 -4.40 -11.11 -7.14
N ALA A 138 -4.49 -9.77 -7.19
CA ALA A 138 -3.55 -8.92 -7.89
C ALA A 138 -2.11 -9.13 -7.39
N ARG A 139 -1.89 -9.16 -6.08
CA ARG A 139 -0.57 -9.36 -5.47
C ARG A 139 0.04 -10.74 -5.73
N TYR A 140 -0.77 -11.72 -6.13
CA TYR A 140 -0.37 -13.13 -6.27
C TYR A 140 -0.56 -13.67 -7.68
N SER A 141 -0.13 -12.91 -8.69
CA SER A 141 -0.17 -13.30 -10.12
C SER A 141 -1.58 -13.65 -10.62
N GLY A 142 -2.62 -12.98 -10.10
CA GLY A 142 -4.01 -13.19 -10.49
C GLY A 142 -4.71 -14.35 -9.78
N ARG A 143 -4.07 -15.01 -8.80
CA ARG A 143 -4.58 -16.18 -8.09
C ARG A 143 -5.16 -15.82 -6.72
N ALA A 144 -6.27 -16.46 -6.34
CA ALA A 144 -6.92 -16.21 -5.06
C ALA A 144 -6.14 -16.77 -3.84
N ALA A 145 -5.37 -17.85 -4.05
CA ALA A 145 -4.63 -18.55 -3.00
C ALA A 145 -3.28 -19.05 -3.51
N PRO A 146 -2.33 -19.36 -2.62
CA PRO A 146 -1.10 -20.04 -2.99
C PRO A 146 -1.38 -21.45 -3.54
N GLY A 147 -1.45 -21.58 -4.85
CA GLY A 147 -1.67 -22.83 -5.56
C GLY A 147 -1.25 -22.68 -7.01
N TYR A 148 -1.07 -23.81 -7.71
CA TYR A 148 -0.63 -23.81 -9.11
C TYR A 148 -1.78 -24.11 -10.09
N ASP A 149 -3.03 -24.16 -9.59
CA ASP A 149 -4.20 -24.39 -10.45
C ASP A 149 -4.43 -23.18 -11.35
N ILE A 150 -4.06 -23.31 -12.62
CA ILE A 150 -4.20 -22.26 -13.63
C ILE A 150 -5.66 -22.01 -14.02
N GLU A 151 -6.56 -22.95 -13.76
CA GLU A 151 -7.99 -22.83 -14.06
C GLU A 151 -8.69 -21.71 -13.27
N TYR A 152 -8.08 -21.28 -12.16
CA TYR A 152 -8.62 -20.21 -11.30
C TYR A 152 -7.94 -18.85 -11.49
N VAL A 153 -7.11 -18.69 -12.53
CA VAL A 153 -6.50 -17.41 -12.87
C VAL A 153 -7.45 -16.63 -13.77
N ASP A 154 -8.16 -15.68 -13.21
CA ASP A 154 -9.19 -14.90 -13.89
C ASP A 154 -8.81 -13.43 -14.15
N MET A 155 -7.57 -13.05 -13.79
CA MET A 155 -7.05 -11.70 -14.01
C MET A 155 -5.53 -11.69 -14.17
N VAL A 156 -5.02 -10.66 -14.83
CA VAL A 156 -3.58 -10.35 -14.80
C VAL A 156 -3.22 -9.80 -13.43
N GLY A 157 -2.21 -10.38 -12.80
CA GLY A 157 -1.72 -9.97 -11.49
C GLY A 157 -0.21 -9.79 -11.47
N TRP A 158 0.33 -9.49 -10.31
CA TRP A 158 1.75 -9.21 -10.07
C TRP A 158 2.30 -10.12 -9.00
N GLN A 159 3.58 -10.35 -9.00
CA GLN A 159 4.27 -11.04 -7.92
C GLN A 159 4.70 -10.01 -6.85
N ALA A 160 3.73 -9.56 -6.07
CA ALA A 160 3.88 -8.50 -5.08
C ALA A 160 3.46 -8.95 -3.66
N TYR A 161 3.37 -10.24 -3.39
CA TYR A 161 3.00 -10.76 -2.07
C TYR A 161 4.12 -10.59 -1.05
N MET A 162 3.74 -10.47 0.22
CA MET A 162 4.69 -10.40 1.32
C MET A 162 5.31 -11.79 1.60
N ASN A 163 6.63 -11.81 1.81
CA ASN A 163 7.34 -13.00 2.25
C ASN A 163 6.87 -13.41 3.66
N PRO A 164 6.57 -14.71 3.91
CA PRO A 164 6.16 -15.22 5.22
C PRO A 164 7.13 -14.90 6.37
N GLU A 165 8.45 -14.88 6.14
CA GLU A 165 9.44 -14.49 7.15
C GLU A 165 9.26 -13.03 7.60
N LYS A 166 8.96 -12.12 6.64
CA LYS A 166 8.70 -10.71 6.93
C LYS A 166 7.39 -10.55 7.70
N ALA A 167 6.36 -11.29 7.35
CA ALA A 167 5.10 -11.31 8.07
C ALA A 167 5.28 -11.80 9.52
N GLY A 168 6.04 -12.88 9.72
CA GLY A 168 6.37 -13.39 11.05
C GLY A 168 7.13 -12.38 11.91
N ARG A 169 8.12 -11.68 11.32
CA ARG A 169 8.79 -10.58 11.99
C ARG A 169 7.81 -9.45 12.33
N GLY A 170 6.93 -9.09 11.40
CA GLY A 170 5.92 -8.06 11.60
C GLY A 170 4.98 -8.40 12.75
N LEU A 171 4.46 -9.62 12.75
CA LEU A 171 3.56 -10.11 13.80
C LEU A 171 4.23 -10.04 15.19
N HIS A 172 5.48 -10.48 15.29
CA HIS A 172 6.25 -10.35 16.54
C HIS A 172 6.42 -8.90 16.99
N LEU A 173 6.73 -7.98 16.07
CA LEU A 173 6.95 -6.58 16.39
C LEU A 173 5.66 -5.84 16.76
N MET A 174 4.47 -6.34 16.36
CA MET A 174 3.19 -5.78 16.79
C MET A 174 3.00 -5.80 18.31
N ASP A 175 3.61 -6.75 19.02
CA ASP A 175 3.56 -6.83 20.48
C ASP A 175 4.28 -5.67 21.18
N TYR A 176 5.18 -4.97 20.46
CA TYR A 176 6.04 -3.91 20.99
C TYR A 176 5.71 -2.52 20.44
N ILE A 177 4.80 -2.39 19.48
CA ILE A 177 4.52 -1.11 18.80
C ILE A 177 3.80 -0.08 19.70
N GLY A 178 3.18 -0.52 20.81
CA GLY A 178 2.40 0.36 21.69
C GLY A 178 1.17 0.95 20.96
N ASP A 179 1.01 2.25 21.03
CA ASP A 179 -0.06 2.95 20.29
C ASP A 179 0.36 3.40 18.89
N GLY A 180 1.64 3.18 18.54
CA GLY A 180 2.21 3.64 17.27
C GLY A 180 2.41 5.15 17.22
N GLY A 181 2.33 5.74 16.02
CA GLY A 181 2.55 7.18 15.87
C GLY A 181 2.68 7.65 14.44
N GLU A 182 3.30 8.81 14.30
CA GLU A 182 3.64 9.44 13.01
C GLU A 182 5.13 9.77 12.97
N GLN A 183 5.68 9.73 11.76
CA GLN A 183 7.04 10.17 11.47
C GLN A 183 7.01 11.43 10.63
N VAL A 184 8.00 12.28 10.84
CA VAL A 184 8.28 13.41 9.95
C VAL A 184 9.50 13.06 9.12
N MET A 185 9.42 13.23 7.81
CA MET A 185 10.55 13.10 6.89
C MET A 185 10.54 14.26 5.91
N GLU A 186 11.70 14.79 5.65
CA GLU A 186 11.89 15.81 4.61
C GLU A 186 12.09 15.12 3.27
N TYR A 187 11.42 15.65 2.25
CA TYR A 187 11.54 15.20 0.87
C TYR A 187 11.89 16.37 -0.03
N GLU A 188 12.76 16.10 -1.00
CA GLU A 188 13.07 17.05 -2.07
C GLU A 188 11.85 17.31 -2.95
N ASP A 189 11.82 18.51 -3.54
CA ASP A 189 10.76 18.90 -4.48
C ASP A 189 10.93 18.15 -5.82
N LEU A 190 10.04 17.19 -6.05
CA LEU A 190 10.07 16.31 -7.22
C LEU A 190 9.78 17.03 -8.54
N ARG A 191 9.27 18.26 -8.52
CA ARG A 191 9.14 19.11 -9.72
C ARG A 191 10.51 19.44 -10.33
N LYS A 192 11.59 19.30 -9.55
CA LYS A 192 12.97 19.49 -10.03
C LYS A 192 13.56 18.21 -10.65
N CYS A 193 12.89 17.08 -10.53
CA CYS A 193 13.38 15.81 -11.05
C CYS A 193 13.09 15.70 -12.56
N PRO A 194 14.12 15.53 -13.42
CA PRO A 194 13.93 15.53 -14.88
C PRO A 194 12.92 14.49 -15.39
N VAL A 195 12.84 13.33 -14.73
CA VAL A 195 11.95 12.22 -15.17
C VAL A 195 10.47 12.59 -15.09
N PHE A 196 10.08 13.58 -14.28
CA PHE A 196 8.69 14.03 -14.16
C PHE A 196 8.36 15.28 -14.97
N ASN A 197 9.34 15.80 -15.74
CA ASN A 197 9.21 17.00 -16.58
C ASN A 197 9.26 16.65 -18.09
N ALA A 198 9.24 15.35 -18.42
CA ALA A 198 9.31 14.84 -19.79
C ALA A 198 7.95 14.75 -20.47
#